data_342f40dbad4b3d152454f13546750cb5
#
_entry.id   342f40dbad4b3d152454f13546750cb5
#
_cell.length_a   1.000
_cell.length_b   1.000
_cell.length_c   1.000
_cell.angle_alpha   90.00
_cell.angle_beta   90.00
_cell.angle_gamma   90.00
#
_symmetry.space_group_name_H-M   'P 1'
#
loop_
_entity.id
_entity.type
_entity.pdbx_description
1 polymer ?
#
loop_
_entity_poly.entity_id
_entity_poly.type
_entity_poly.pdbx_seq_one_letter_code
_entity_poly.pdbx_strand_id
1 'polypeptide(L)'
;MAGWFWRRPLLPSERDFVRQHFGAALDGLLPGIHLYLRRVGDTRRALSLNGGRISMPRACFMAGDPRQPLRLTNAQIAGWFAHELLHQWQRAQGLPVTRQALWLQLRHLLGGRNPYDYARCGDAQAMHDCFARAQVEQQGQIWEDHVRACVAGQPAQEFALVARRVRGGGPQDASMG
;
A
#
# COMPACT_ATOMS: atom_id res chain seq x y z
N MET A 1 -18.03 22.79 -3.08
CA MET A 1 -17.60 22.20 -1.80
C MET A 1 -17.90 20.70 -1.83
N ALA A 2 -16.91 19.81 -1.66
CA ALA A 2 -17.15 18.38 -1.58
C ALA A 2 -17.75 18.06 -0.21
N GLY A 3 -18.92 17.38 -0.18
CA GLY A 3 -19.63 17.03 1.05
C GLY A 3 -18.80 16.15 2.02
N TRP A 4 -19.24 15.97 3.25
CA TRP A 4 -18.54 15.20 4.30
C TRP A 4 -18.21 13.76 3.89
N PHE A 5 -18.99 13.18 2.98
CA PHE A 5 -18.87 11.80 2.48
C PHE A 5 -18.38 11.73 1.03
N TRP A 6 -17.53 12.69 0.61
CA TRP A 6 -17.01 12.65 -0.74
C TRP A 6 -16.22 11.36 -0.99
N ARG A 7 -16.59 10.65 -2.04
CA ARG A 7 -15.92 9.43 -2.53
C ARG A 7 -16.01 9.33 -4.03
N ARG A 8 -15.10 8.62 -4.62
CA ARG A 8 -15.15 8.18 -6.03
C ARG A 8 -14.46 6.83 -6.22
N PRO A 9 -14.81 6.08 -7.28
CA PRO A 9 -14.02 4.93 -7.73
C PRO A 9 -12.64 5.38 -8.20
N LEU A 10 -11.73 4.41 -8.42
CA LEU A 10 -10.45 4.66 -9.05
C LEU A 10 -10.65 5.09 -10.50
N LEU A 11 -9.94 6.13 -10.92
CA LEU A 11 -9.87 6.58 -12.31
C LEU A 11 -8.98 5.60 -13.13
N PRO A 12 -9.06 5.63 -14.49
CA PRO A 12 -8.28 4.75 -15.34
C PRO A 12 -6.78 4.73 -15.01
N SER A 13 -6.15 5.89 -14.89
CA SER A 13 -4.72 6.01 -14.55
C SER A 13 -4.36 5.40 -13.19
N GLU A 14 -5.27 5.47 -12.21
CA GLU A 14 -5.08 4.85 -10.90
C GLU A 14 -5.25 3.32 -10.97
N ARG A 15 -6.17 2.83 -11.80
CA ARG A 15 -6.32 1.38 -12.07
C ARG A 15 -5.11 0.82 -12.80
N ASP A 16 -4.58 1.56 -13.77
CA ASP A 16 -3.37 1.18 -14.50
C ASP A 16 -2.17 1.11 -13.55
N PHE A 17 -2.04 2.07 -12.64
CA PHE A 17 -1.04 2.03 -11.56
C PHE A 17 -1.20 0.77 -10.70
N VAL A 18 -2.43 0.42 -10.29
CA VAL A 18 -2.66 -0.80 -9.50
C VAL A 18 -2.22 -2.03 -10.29
N ARG A 19 -2.62 -2.17 -11.56
CA ARG A 19 -2.21 -3.30 -12.40
C ARG A 19 -0.69 -3.36 -12.60
N GLN A 20 -0.05 -2.22 -12.79
CA GLN A 20 1.40 -2.12 -12.95
C GLN A 20 2.14 -2.68 -11.73
N HIS A 21 1.70 -2.34 -10.52
CA HIS A 21 2.41 -2.69 -9.29
C HIS A 21 1.91 -3.99 -8.65
N PHE A 22 0.62 -4.30 -8.73
CA PHE A 22 0.01 -5.47 -8.09
C PHE A 22 -0.34 -6.60 -9.06
N GLY A 23 -0.18 -6.40 -10.38
CA GLY A 23 -0.63 -7.38 -11.37
C GLY A 23 -2.11 -7.67 -11.23
N ALA A 24 -2.48 -8.95 -11.32
CA ALA A 24 -3.86 -9.41 -11.15
C ALA A 24 -4.30 -9.57 -9.67
N ALA A 25 -3.40 -9.41 -8.72
CA ALA A 25 -3.67 -9.72 -7.30
C ALA A 25 -4.80 -8.89 -6.67
N LEU A 26 -5.11 -7.72 -7.24
CA LEU A 26 -6.20 -6.86 -6.78
C LEU A 26 -7.37 -6.75 -7.77
N ASP A 27 -7.35 -7.45 -8.91
CA ASP A 27 -8.39 -7.31 -9.95
C ASP A 27 -9.80 -7.54 -9.40
N GLY A 28 -10.00 -8.57 -8.59
CA GLY A 28 -11.29 -8.86 -7.95
C GLY A 28 -11.74 -7.80 -6.94
N LEU A 29 -10.83 -7.00 -6.40
CA LEU A 29 -11.10 -5.96 -5.42
C LEU A 29 -11.27 -4.57 -6.05
N LEU A 30 -10.70 -4.34 -7.25
CA LEU A 30 -10.69 -3.04 -7.92
C LEU A 30 -12.07 -2.36 -8.01
N PRO A 31 -13.17 -3.06 -8.34
CA PRO A 31 -14.49 -2.44 -8.41
C PRO A 31 -14.99 -1.90 -7.07
N GLY A 32 -14.54 -2.51 -5.97
CA GLY A 32 -14.90 -2.11 -4.59
C GLY A 32 -14.00 -1.03 -4.00
N ILE A 33 -12.84 -0.74 -4.62
CA ILE A 33 -11.91 0.26 -4.09
C ILE A 33 -12.39 1.66 -4.44
N HIS A 34 -12.56 2.48 -3.41
CA HIS A 34 -12.98 3.88 -3.52
C HIS A 34 -12.01 4.80 -2.80
N LEU A 35 -11.71 5.94 -3.41
CA LEU A 35 -10.97 7.02 -2.78
C LEU A 35 -11.91 7.94 -2.02
N TYR A 36 -11.47 8.30 -0.82
CA TYR A 36 -12.10 9.26 0.08
C TYR A 36 -11.15 10.41 0.33
N LEU A 37 -11.68 11.59 0.58
CA LEU A 37 -10.87 12.73 1.00
C LEU A 37 -10.57 12.61 2.51
N ARG A 38 -9.29 12.60 2.87
CA ARG A 38 -8.85 12.60 4.27
C ARG A 38 -9.19 13.93 4.93
N ARG A 39 -10.04 13.91 5.95
CA ARG A 39 -10.54 15.11 6.64
C ARG A 39 -10.40 15.06 8.15
N VAL A 40 -10.18 13.89 8.71
CA VAL A 40 -10.16 13.65 10.17
C VAL A 40 -8.86 12.95 10.55
N GLY A 41 -8.38 13.23 11.75
CA GLY A 41 -7.11 12.73 12.25
C GLY A 41 -5.91 13.40 11.59
N ASP A 42 -4.80 12.67 11.43
CA ASP A 42 -3.65 13.17 10.68
C ASP A 42 -3.97 13.27 9.18
N THR A 43 -4.36 14.47 8.74
CA THR A 43 -4.74 14.76 7.35
C THR A 43 -3.55 14.81 6.39
N ARG A 44 -2.32 14.61 6.88
CA ARG A 44 -1.10 14.56 6.08
C ARG A 44 -0.76 13.14 5.61
N ARG A 45 -1.42 12.11 6.18
CA ARG A 45 -1.20 10.71 5.85
C ARG A 45 -2.41 10.09 5.18
N ALA A 46 -2.17 9.12 4.32
CA ALA A 46 -3.19 8.24 3.78
C ALA A 46 -3.71 7.28 4.87
N LEU A 47 -4.85 6.65 4.64
CA LEU A 47 -5.42 5.65 5.54
C LEU A 47 -6.29 4.66 4.77
N SER A 48 -6.07 3.38 5.00
CA SER A 48 -6.88 2.28 4.47
C SER A 48 -7.81 1.72 5.54
N LEU A 49 -9.09 1.61 5.20
CA LEU A 49 -10.13 0.99 6.02
C LEU A 49 -10.71 -0.25 5.32
N ASN A 50 -11.48 -1.04 6.06
CA ASN A 50 -12.17 -2.20 5.52
C ASN A 50 -13.12 -1.82 4.35
N GLY A 51 -13.40 -2.77 3.47
CA GLY A 51 -14.34 -2.59 2.38
C GLY A 51 -13.83 -1.68 1.25
N GLY A 52 -12.55 -1.72 0.95
CA GLY A 52 -11.97 -1.01 -0.19
C GLY A 52 -11.84 0.51 0.00
N ARG A 53 -11.92 1.01 1.23
CA ARG A 53 -11.90 2.45 1.51
C ARG A 53 -10.47 2.94 1.71
N ILE A 54 -10.02 3.85 0.84
CA ILE A 54 -8.71 4.49 0.94
C ILE A 54 -8.91 5.99 1.02
N SER A 55 -8.49 6.60 2.13
CA SER A 55 -8.55 8.04 2.35
C SER A 55 -7.22 8.69 2.03
N MET A 56 -7.22 9.64 1.08
CA MET A 56 -6.02 10.34 0.63
C MET A 56 -6.07 11.83 1.01
N PRO A 57 -4.95 12.43 1.44
CA PRO A 57 -4.84 13.87 1.63
C PRO A 57 -5.20 14.65 0.36
N ARG A 58 -5.81 15.83 0.52
CA ARG A 58 -6.16 16.71 -0.61
C ARG A 58 -4.95 17.01 -1.51
N ALA A 59 -3.79 17.23 -0.91
CA ALA A 59 -2.55 17.54 -1.62
C ALA A 59 -2.05 16.40 -2.54
N CYS A 60 -2.56 15.16 -2.39
CA CYS A 60 -2.19 14.04 -3.24
C CYS A 60 -2.87 14.07 -4.62
N PHE A 61 -3.95 14.83 -4.77
CA PHE A 61 -4.69 14.94 -6.02
C PHE A 61 -4.11 16.06 -6.91
N MET A 62 -4.22 15.90 -8.23
CA MET A 62 -3.83 16.95 -9.19
C MET A 62 -4.62 18.22 -8.91
N ALA A 63 -3.95 19.37 -8.95
CA ALA A 63 -4.49 20.68 -8.60
C ALA A 63 -5.20 20.75 -7.22
N GLY A 64 -4.96 19.78 -6.33
CA GLY A 64 -5.64 19.68 -5.05
C GLY A 64 -7.16 19.39 -5.16
N ASP A 65 -7.63 18.99 -6.34
CA ASP A 65 -9.03 18.64 -6.56
C ASP A 65 -9.22 17.12 -6.46
N PRO A 66 -10.00 16.61 -5.49
CA PRO A 66 -10.24 15.19 -5.33
C PRO A 66 -10.89 14.50 -6.55
N ARG A 67 -11.54 15.26 -7.44
CA ARG A 67 -12.13 14.74 -8.68
C ARG A 67 -11.06 14.39 -9.71
N GLN A 68 -9.87 15.00 -9.60
CA GLN A 68 -8.74 14.74 -10.47
C GLN A 68 -7.97 13.49 -10.04
N PRO A 69 -7.14 12.90 -10.90
CA PRO A 69 -6.28 11.78 -10.53
C PRO A 69 -5.31 12.11 -9.39
N LEU A 70 -4.84 11.07 -8.69
CA LEU A 70 -3.68 11.17 -7.81
C LEU A 70 -2.42 11.51 -8.63
N ARG A 71 -1.50 12.27 -8.02
CA ARG A 71 -0.19 12.62 -8.59
C ARG A 71 0.78 11.43 -8.49
N LEU A 72 0.51 10.33 -9.18
CA LEU A 72 1.24 9.07 -9.07
C LEU A 72 2.62 9.08 -9.72
N THR A 73 2.97 10.14 -10.45
CA THR A 73 4.36 10.42 -10.88
C THR A 73 5.23 10.97 -9.76
N ASN A 74 4.63 11.42 -8.66
CA ASN A 74 5.34 11.74 -7.43
C ASN A 74 5.57 10.47 -6.61
N ALA A 75 6.83 10.06 -6.44
CA ALA A 75 7.20 8.82 -5.78
C ALA A 75 6.64 8.70 -4.36
N GLN A 76 6.58 9.80 -3.59
CA GLN A 76 6.02 9.79 -2.24
C GLN A 76 4.51 9.49 -2.23
N ILE A 77 3.75 10.13 -3.13
CA ILE A 77 2.29 9.93 -3.24
C ILE A 77 1.99 8.52 -3.76
N ALA A 78 2.75 8.06 -4.76
CA ALA A 78 2.67 6.70 -5.28
C ALA A 78 2.94 5.66 -4.20
N GLY A 79 3.98 5.87 -3.39
CA GLY A 79 4.32 5.01 -2.26
C GLY A 79 3.20 4.95 -1.22
N TRP A 80 2.67 6.08 -0.79
CA TRP A 80 1.54 6.11 0.15
C TRP A 80 0.31 5.38 -0.39
N PHE A 81 -0.03 5.60 -1.65
CA PHE A 81 -1.16 4.92 -2.27
C PHE A 81 -0.92 3.41 -2.36
N ALA A 82 0.29 2.98 -2.73
CA ALA A 82 0.68 1.57 -2.77
C ALA A 82 0.65 0.92 -1.37
N HIS A 83 1.07 1.61 -0.31
CA HIS A 83 0.98 1.16 1.08
C HIS A 83 -0.48 0.83 1.45
N GLU A 84 -1.39 1.75 1.20
CA GLU A 84 -2.80 1.57 1.52
C GLU A 84 -3.48 0.48 0.66
N LEU A 85 -3.05 0.33 -0.59
CA LEU A 85 -3.47 -0.79 -1.44
C LEU A 85 -2.95 -2.13 -0.93
N LEU A 86 -1.72 -2.18 -0.38
CA LEU A 86 -1.21 -3.41 0.23
C LEU A 86 -2.07 -3.84 1.41
N HIS A 87 -2.59 -2.92 2.20
CA HIS A 87 -3.54 -3.25 3.26
C HIS A 87 -4.84 -3.87 2.72
N GLN A 88 -5.33 -3.49 1.54
CA GLN A 88 -6.46 -4.17 0.90
C GLN A 88 -6.06 -5.60 0.46
N TRP A 89 -4.86 -5.77 -0.11
CA TRP A 89 -4.31 -7.08 -0.46
C TRP A 89 -4.17 -7.98 0.78
N GLN A 90 -3.60 -7.48 1.87
CA GLN A 90 -3.45 -8.21 3.13
C GLN A 90 -4.81 -8.68 3.69
N ARG A 91 -5.83 -7.82 3.64
CA ARG A 91 -7.20 -8.19 4.06
C ARG A 91 -7.78 -9.29 3.19
N ALA A 92 -7.54 -9.25 1.89
CA ALA A 92 -7.96 -10.32 0.97
C ALA A 92 -7.26 -11.66 1.26
N GLN A 93 -6.04 -11.62 1.82
CA GLN A 93 -5.33 -12.80 2.32
C GLN A 93 -5.80 -13.25 3.72
N GLY A 94 -6.84 -12.62 4.29
CA GLY A 94 -7.37 -12.96 5.62
C GLY A 94 -6.57 -12.40 6.79
N LEU A 95 -5.60 -11.50 6.56
CA LEU A 95 -4.81 -10.90 7.64
C LEU A 95 -5.65 -9.87 8.43
N PRO A 96 -5.58 -9.86 9.77
CA PRO A 96 -6.35 -8.95 10.63
C PRO A 96 -5.70 -7.55 10.70
N VAL A 97 -5.57 -6.88 9.55
CA VAL A 97 -4.83 -5.62 9.36
C VAL A 97 -5.26 -4.56 10.38
N THR A 98 -6.56 -4.27 10.48
CA THR A 98 -7.06 -3.19 11.33
C THR A 98 -6.73 -3.40 12.81
N ARG A 99 -6.85 -4.64 13.29
CA ARG A 99 -6.55 -4.98 14.68
C ARG A 99 -5.06 -4.91 14.97
N GLN A 100 -4.23 -5.39 14.04
CA GLN A 100 -2.77 -5.33 14.19
C GLN A 100 -2.27 -3.89 14.09
N ALA A 101 -2.73 -3.10 13.13
CA ALA A 101 -2.35 -1.70 12.99
C ALA A 101 -2.71 -0.88 14.24
N LEU A 102 -3.93 -1.06 14.78
CA LEU A 102 -4.36 -0.39 16.01
C LEU A 102 -3.47 -0.76 17.21
N TRP A 103 -3.18 -2.05 17.37
CA TRP A 103 -2.32 -2.53 18.45
C TRP A 103 -0.89 -2.00 18.34
N LEU A 104 -0.33 -1.96 17.12
CA LEU A 104 1.00 -1.43 16.84
C LEU A 104 1.08 0.08 17.12
N GLN A 105 0.07 0.85 16.73
CA GLN A 105 -0.01 2.28 17.04
C GLN A 105 -0.10 2.54 18.54
N LEU A 106 -0.93 1.77 19.25
CA LEU A 106 -1.03 1.88 20.71
C LEU A 106 0.31 1.57 21.38
N ARG A 107 0.99 0.50 20.96
CA ARG A 107 2.31 0.13 21.48
C ARG A 107 3.37 1.20 21.21
N HIS A 108 3.32 1.83 20.02
CA HIS A 108 4.22 2.94 19.68
C HIS A 108 3.99 4.15 20.59
N LEU A 109 2.74 4.51 20.87
CA LEU A 109 2.37 5.59 21.80
C LEU A 109 2.86 5.32 23.23
N LEU A 110 2.99 4.05 23.61
CA LEU A 110 3.53 3.63 24.93
C LEU A 110 5.06 3.50 24.95
N GLY A 111 5.77 4.08 23.96
CA GLY A 111 7.24 4.08 23.90
C GLY A 111 7.83 2.85 23.19
N GLY A 112 7.04 2.08 22.46
CA GLY A 112 7.50 0.98 21.63
C GLY A 112 8.23 1.43 20.36
N ARG A 113 8.85 0.46 19.66
CA ARG A 113 9.49 0.73 18.36
C ARG A 113 8.51 1.28 17.36
N ASN A 114 9.00 2.12 16.44
CA ASN A 114 8.22 2.61 15.31
C ASN A 114 7.71 1.41 14.48
N PRO A 115 6.38 1.27 14.26
CA PRO A 115 5.79 0.13 13.57
C PRO A 115 6.20 0.01 12.09
N TYR A 116 6.76 1.05 11.51
CA TYR A 116 7.21 1.12 10.12
C TYR A 116 8.68 0.72 9.94
N ASP A 117 9.47 0.66 11.03
CA ASP A 117 10.90 0.37 10.95
C ASP A 117 11.14 -1.10 10.58
N TYR A 118 11.91 -1.31 9.51
CA TYR A 118 12.42 -2.62 9.11
C TYR A 118 13.88 -2.54 8.68
N ALA A 119 14.61 -3.66 8.77
CA ALA A 119 15.96 -3.73 8.25
C ALA A 119 15.94 -3.92 6.73
N ARG A 120 16.42 -2.92 5.99
CA ARG A 120 16.56 -3.04 4.53
C ARG A 120 17.70 -4.00 4.21
N CYS A 121 17.40 -5.07 3.47
CA CYS A 121 18.35 -6.08 3.05
C CYS A 121 18.81 -5.80 1.62
N GLY A 122 20.10 -6.06 1.33
CA GLY A 122 20.68 -5.78 0.01
C GLY A 122 20.40 -6.82 -1.06
N ASP A 123 19.87 -8.00 -0.68
CA ASP A 123 19.52 -9.06 -1.63
C ASP A 123 18.04 -9.41 -1.58
N ALA A 124 17.55 -9.99 -2.70
CA ALA A 124 16.13 -10.24 -2.90
C ALA A 124 15.58 -11.35 -1.98
N GLN A 125 16.38 -12.37 -1.65
CA GLN A 125 15.92 -13.46 -0.78
C GLN A 125 15.79 -12.99 0.66
N ALA A 126 16.80 -12.29 1.18
CA ALA A 126 16.76 -11.74 2.54
C ALA A 126 15.61 -10.71 2.70
N MET A 127 15.36 -9.89 1.68
CA MET A 127 14.24 -8.95 1.67
C MET A 127 12.88 -9.67 1.63
N HIS A 128 12.76 -10.75 0.84
CA HIS A 128 11.55 -11.57 0.82
C HIS A 128 11.29 -12.23 2.18
N ASP A 129 12.32 -12.76 2.82
CA ASP A 129 12.21 -13.38 4.14
C ASP A 129 11.88 -12.34 5.22
N CYS A 130 12.45 -11.13 5.11
CA CYS A 130 12.08 -9.99 5.95
C CYS A 130 10.59 -9.67 5.78
N PHE A 131 10.11 -9.50 4.55
CA PHE A 131 8.70 -9.23 4.24
C PHE A 131 7.78 -10.34 4.77
N ALA A 132 8.16 -11.62 4.63
CA ALA A 132 7.35 -12.75 5.08
C ALA A 132 7.15 -12.77 6.60
N ARG A 133 8.16 -12.33 7.38
CA ARG A 133 8.13 -12.28 8.85
C ARG A 133 7.63 -10.92 9.40
N ALA A 134 7.55 -9.91 8.55
CA ALA A 134 7.20 -8.56 8.93
C ALA A 134 5.74 -8.44 9.39
N GLN A 135 5.49 -7.50 10.27
CA GLN A 135 4.13 -7.09 10.66
C GLN A 135 3.47 -6.30 9.52
N VAL A 136 2.14 -6.17 9.55
CA VAL A 136 1.36 -5.58 8.45
C VAL A 136 1.85 -4.18 8.04
N GLU A 137 2.22 -3.33 9.00
CA GLU A 137 2.72 -1.97 8.72
C GLU A 137 4.14 -2.00 8.13
N GLN A 138 5.00 -2.90 8.61
CA GLN A 138 6.33 -3.10 8.03
C GLN A 138 6.25 -3.64 6.60
N GLN A 139 5.33 -4.58 6.31
CA GLN A 139 5.06 -5.03 4.95
C GLN A 139 4.59 -3.88 4.08
N GLY A 140 3.70 -3.01 4.62
CA GLY A 140 3.25 -1.79 3.97
C GLY A 140 4.42 -0.88 3.61
N GLN A 141 5.35 -0.66 4.56
CA GLN A 141 6.53 0.18 4.35
C GLN A 141 7.50 -0.42 3.33
N ILE A 142 7.77 -1.73 3.37
CA ILE A 142 8.61 -2.42 2.38
C ILE A 142 8.02 -2.24 0.97
N TRP A 143 6.70 -2.40 0.84
CA TRP A 143 6.03 -2.22 -0.44
C TRP A 143 6.01 -0.77 -0.92
N GLU A 144 5.79 0.17 -0.01
CA GLU A 144 5.91 1.61 -0.27
C GLU A 144 7.29 1.95 -0.84
N ASP A 145 8.37 1.48 -0.20
CA ASP A 145 9.74 1.76 -0.63
C ASP A 145 10.05 1.15 -2.00
N HIS A 146 9.57 -0.07 -2.28
CA HIS A 146 9.65 -0.67 -3.62
C HIS A 146 8.99 0.22 -4.69
N VAL A 147 7.74 0.61 -4.47
CA VAL A 147 7.00 1.41 -5.45
C VAL A 147 7.63 2.81 -5.61
N ARG A 148 8.09 3.42 -4.52
CA ARG A 148 8.82 4.70 -4.58
C ARG A 148 10.08 4.60 -5.44
N ALA A 149 10.87 3.53 -5.25
CA ALA A 149 12.05 3.29 -6.07
C ALA A 149 11.69 3.12 -7.55
N CYS A 150 10.66 2.31 -7.87
CA CYS A 150 10.19 2.12 -9.24
C CYS A 150 9.75 3.44 -9.90
N VAL A 151 8.96 4.26 -9.22
CA VAL A 151 8.47 5.55 -9.75
C VAL A 151 9.60 6.57 -9.89
N ALA A 152 10.59 6.53 -9.00
CA ALA A 152 11.77 7.39 -9.07
C ALA A 152 12.83 6.90 -10.08
N GLY A 153 12.61 5.77 -10.77
CA GLY A 153 13.61 5.17 -11.68
C GLY A 153 14.87 4.68 -10.97
N GLN A 154 14.77 4.36 -9.68
CA GLN A 154 15.89 3.86 -8.89
C GLN A 154 15.97 2.33 -8.95
N PRO A 155 17.17 1.73 -8.74
CA PRO A 155 17.31 0.29 -8.60
C PRO A 155 16.41 -0.25 -7.47
N ALA A 156 15.76 -1.37 -7.73
CA ALA A 156 14.80 -2.01 -6.81
C ALA A 156 14.92 -3.56 -6.84
N GLN A 157 16.12 -4.08 -7.21
CA GLN A 157 16.34 -5.51 -7.39
C GLN A 157 16.13 -6.30 -6.10
N GLU A 158 16.45 -5.72 -4.95
CA GLU A 158 16.24 -6.32 -3.64
C GLU A 158 14.76 -6.63 -3.35
N PHE A 159 13.83 -5.94 -4.01
CA PHE A 159 12.38 -6.17 -3.85
C PHE A 159 11.80 -7.16 -4.88
N ALA A 160 12.60 -7.73 -5.77
CA ALA A 160 12.09 -8.53 -6.90
C ALA A 160 11.21 -9.72 -6.45
N LEU A 161 11.61 -10.46 -5.41
CA LEU A 161 10.84 -11.59 -4.89
C LEU A 161 9.59 -11.12 -4.10
N VAL A 162 9.68 -10.01 -3.39
CA VAL A 162 8.51 -9.37 -2.74
C VAL A 162 7.49 -8.99 -3.80
N ALA A 163 7.94 -8.36 -4.89
CA ALA A 163 7.08 -7.96 -5.99
C ALA A 163 6.40 -9.16 -6.67
N ARG A 164 7.13 -10.26 -6.88
CA ARG A 164 6.56 -11.51 -7.39
C ARG A 164 5.44 -12.02 -6.47
N ARG A 165 5.70 -12.09 -5.16
CA ARG A 165 4.73 -12.55 -4.17
C ARG A 165 3.46 -11.71 -4.17
N VAL A 166 3.58 -10.38 -4.13
CA VAL A 166 2.44 -9.46 -4.08
C VAL A 166 1.62 -9.52 -5.36
N ARG A 167 2.26 -9.71 -6.52
CA ARG A 167 1.58 -9.81 -7.83
C ARG A 167 0.85 -11.13 -8.07
N GLY A 168 0.83 -12.03 -7.12
CA GLY A 168 0.15 -13.33 -7.24
C GLY A 168 1.04 -14.49 -7.71
N GLY A 169 2.35 -14.27 -7.81
CA GLY A 169 3.34 -15.32 -8.01
C GLY A 169 3.78 -15.94 -6.68
N GLY A 170 2.84 -16.43 -5.86
CA GLY A 170 3.18 -17.22 -4.67
C GLY A 170 3.86 -18.53 -5.04
N PRO A 171 4.58 -19.17 -4.10
CA PRO A 171 5.24 -20.46 -4.35
C PRO A 171 4.17 -21.56 -4.47
N GLN A 172 3.57 -21.71 -5.64
CA GLN A 172 2.71 -22.86 -5.98
C GLN A 172 3.48 -24.01 -6.63
N ASP A 173 4.80 -23.88 -6.87
CA ASP A 173 5.56 -24.89 -7.64
C ASP A 173 6.73 -25.56 -6.87
N ALA A 174 6.63 -25.69 -5.54
CA ALA A 174 7.65 -26.43 -4.78
C ALA A 174 7.13 -27.75 -4.15
N SER A 175 6.01 -28.30 -4.63
CA SER A 175 5.50 -29.59 -4.12
C SER A 175 4.95 -30.48 -5.24
N MET A 176 5.70 -30.67 -6.33
CA MET A 176 5.61 -31.84 -7.20
C MET A 176 7.02 -32.13 -7.75
N GLY A 177 7.74 -32.94 -7.07
CA GLY A 177 9.00 -33.52 -7.45
C GLY A 177 9.38 -34.62 -6.49
#